data_e22413334d9cbd314082f542f96965d5
#
_entry.id   e22413334d9cbd314082f542f96965d5
#
_cell.length_a   1.000
_cell.length_b   1.000
_cell.length_c   1.000
_cell.angle_alpha   90.00
_cell.angle_beta   90.00
_cell.angle_gamma   90.00
#
_symmetry.space_group_name_H-M   'P 1'
#
loop_
_entity.id
_entity.type
_entity.pdbx_description
1 polymer ?
#
loop_
_entity_poly.entity_id
_entity_poly.type
_entity_poly.pdbx_seq_one_letter_code
_entity_poly.pdbx_strand_id
1 'polypeptide(L)'
;MAFRRWKRSQVVPGRRYRTGIDMVEVESVDVVEPSSVDAAQAREAGYASVGELLADLRGDPALAVYRIRLRRIDGPDPRDELARAVSLTEADVAAITARLARMDRSSSRGPWTGAVLALIADRPGIVSTALAEAMGWERQGFKLHVRRLKELGLTLSLDVGYRLSPRGQAYLDYLRTRGAAPRSAPSMTPACYAPTGC
;
A
#
# COMPACT_ATOMS: atom_id res chain seq x y z
N MET A 1 16.68 -17.61 -7.78
CA MET A 1 16.71 -18.29 -6.45
C MET A 1 17.13 -17.30 -5.36
N ALA A 2 16.74 -17.52 -4.08
CA ALA A 2 17.21 -16.72 -2.95
C ALA A 2 17.35 -17.59 -1.69
N PHE A 3 18.25 -17.19 -0.80
CA PHE A 3 18.46 -17.84 0.50
C PHE A 3 18.23 -16.83 1.63
N ARG A 4 17.58 -17.28 2.71
CA ARG A 4 17.28 -16.42 3.87
C ARG A 4 17.36 -17.21 5.16
N ARG A 5 17.86 -16.57 6.25
CA ARG A 5 17.76 -17.10 7.61
C ARG A 5 16.54 -16.53 8.29
N TRP A 6 15.61 -17.39 8.69
CA TRP A 6 14.38 -16.98 9.37
C TRP A 6 14.01 -17.96 10.48
N LYS A 7 13.37 -17.46 11.53
CA LYS A 7 12.75 -18.29 12.54
C LYS A 7 11.56 -19.12 11.97
N ARG A 8 10.89 -18.56 10.98
CA ARG A 8 9.80 -19.18 10.19
C ARG A 8 9.76 -18.53 8.82
N SER A 9 9.28 -19.26 7.83
CA SER A 9 9.12 -18.70 6.48
C SER A 9 8.27 -17.42 6.50
N GLN A 10 8.76 -16.39 5.81
CA GLN A 10 8.06 -15.13 5.61
C GLN A 10 7.39 -15.04 4.23
N VAL A 11 7.56 -16.06 3.41
CA VAL A 11 6.95 -16.16 2.08
C VAL A 11 6.22 -17.49 1.94
N VAL A 12 5.22 -17.52 1.05
CA VAL A 12 4.32 -18.65 0.84
C VAL A 12 4.39 -19.06 -0.62
N PRO A 13 4.55 -20.36 -0.94
CA PRO A 13 4.48 -20.86 -2.32
C PRO A 13 3.18 -20.44 -3.01
N GLY A 14 3.26 -20.14 -4.31
CA GLY A 14 2.14 -19.67 -5.14
C GLY A 14 1.79 -18.20 -4.94
N ARG A 15 2.40 -17.49 -3.98
CA ARG A 15 2.17 -16.06 -3.80
C ARG A 15 3.19 -15.21 -4.55
N ARG A 16 2.70 -14.05 -4.97
CA ARG A 16 3.50 -13.04 -5.67
C ARG A 16 4.03 -12.00 -4.69
N TYR A 17 5.28 -11.65 -4.89
CA TYR A 17 5.99 -10.66 -4.08
C TYR A 17 6.68 -9.64 -4.98
N ARG A 18 6.66 -8.38 -4.56
CA ARG A 18 7.44 -7.35 -5.24
C ARG A 18 8.84 -7.32 -4.66
N THR A 19 9.83 -7.46 -5.51
CA THR A 19 11.23 -7.14 -5.21
C THR A 19 11.52 -5.67 -5.51
N GLY A 20 12.76 -5.21 -5.33
CA GLY A 20 13.13 -3.83 -5.68
C GLY A 20 12.97 -3.52 -7.19
N ILE A 21 13.02 -4.54 -8.04
CA ILE A 21 13.10 -4.40 -9.49
C ILE A 21 11.89 -5.05 -10.18
N ASP A 22 11.43 -6.22 -9.73
CA ASP A 22 10.47 -7.08 -10.43
C ASP A 22 9.37 -7.62 -9.53
N MET A 23 8.31 -8.14 -10.17
CA MET A 23 7.37 -9.06 -9.53
C MET A 23 7.87 -10.48 -9.67
N VAL A 24 7.86 -11.21 -8.57
CA VAL A 24 8.24 -12.63 -8.53
C VAL A 24 7.13 -13.46 -7.90
N GLU A 25 6.96 -14.68 -8.40
CA GLU A 25 6.14 -15.69 -7.76
C GLU A 25 7.06 -16.68 -7.03
N VAL A 26 6.70 -17.01 -5.80
CA VAL A 26 7.40 -18.04 -5.04
C VAL A 26 6.94 -19.41 -5.54
N GLU A 27 7.82 -20.17 -6.13
CA GLU A 27 7.53 -21.54 -6.60
C GLU A 27 7.64 -22.55 -5.47
N SER A 28 8.73 -22.49 -4.68
CA SER A 28 8.92 -23.34 -3.51
C SER A 28 9.69 -22.63 -2.40
N VAL A 29 9.52 -23.15 -1.18
CA VAL A 29 10.24 -22.73 0.02
C VAL A 29 10.65 -23.97 0.78
N ASP A 30 11.94 -24.25 0.82
CA ASP A 30 12.51 -25.43 1.44
C ASP A 30 13.46 -25.03 2.57
N VAL A 31 13.43 -25.73 3.69
CA VAL A 31 14.46 -25.63 4.70
C VAL A 31 15.64 -26.48 4.24
N VAL A 32 16.84 -25.90 4.24
CA VAL A 32 18.05 -26.57 3.77
C VAL A 32 19.19 -26.41 4.77
N GLU A 33 20.03 -27.41 4.83
CA GLU A 33 21.29 -27.31 5.58
C GLU A 33 22.27 -26.41 4.79
N PRO A 34 22.97 -25.47 5.45
CA PRO A 34 23.96 -24.62 4.79
C PRO A 34 25.02 -25.41 4.00
N SER A 35 25.43 -26.56 4.51
CA SER A 35 26.40 -27.46 3.87
C SER A 35 25.88 -28.14 2.60
N SER A 36 24.57 -28.19 2.39
CA SER A 36 23.95 -28.77 1.18
C SER A 36 23.83 -27.78 0.03
N VAL A 37 24.20 -26.51 0.21
CA VAL A 37 24.19 -25.51 -0.84
C VAL A 37 25.40 -25.71 -1.76
N ASP A 38 25.13 -25.92 -3.03
CA ASP A 38 26.15 -26.10 -4.05
C ASP A 38 26.49 -24.83 -4.83
N ALA A 39 27.57 -24.92 -5.64
CA ALA A 39 28.04 -23.78 -6.43
C ALA A 39 27.06 -23.35 -7.54
N ALA A 40 26.20 -24.24 -8.03
CA ALA A 40 25.21 -23.92 -9.05
C ALA A 40 24.08 -23.07 -8.40
N GLN A 41 23.62 -23.46 -7.22
CA GLN A 41 22.63 -22.75 -6.44
C GLN A 41 23.12 -21.37 -6.00
N ALA A 42 24.41 -21.27 -5.61
CA ALA A 42 25.01 -19.97 -5.26
C ALA A 42 25.00 -19.02 -6.46
N ARG A 43 25.40 -19.48 -7.65
CA ARG A 43 25.37 -18.70 -8.89
C ARG A 43 23.94 -18.30 -9.29
N GLU A 44 22.99 -19.22 -9.19
CA GLU A 44 21.57 -18.90 -9.47
C GLU A 44 21.01 -17.85 -8.50
N ALA A 45 21.53 -17.80 -7.28
CA ALA A 45 21.18 -16.79 -6.29
C ALA A 45 21.95 -15.45 -6.47
N GLY A 46 22.86 -15.37 -7.46
CA GLY A 46 23.61 -14.16 -7.79
C GLY A 46 24.95 -13.99 -7.06
N TYR A 47 25.48 -15.08 -6.46
CA TYR A 47 26.76 -15.06 -5.74
C TYR A 47 27.85 -15.79 -6.55
N ALA A 48 29.08 -15.30 -6.44
CA ALA A 48 30.21 -15.92 -7.11
C ALA A 48 30.61 -17.28 -6.49
N SER A 49 30.35 -17.48 -5.19
CA SER A 49 30.66 -18.69 -4.47
C SER A 49 29.66 -19.01 -3.36
N VAL A 50 29.69 -20.28 -2.89
CA VAL A 50 28.90 -20.70 -1.70
C VAL A 50 29.37 -19.94 -0.46
N GLY A 51 30.68 -19.70 -0.32
CA GLY A 51 31.24 -18.96 0.82
C GLY A 51 30.69 -17.52 0.89
N GLU A 52 30.63 -16.83 -0.25
CA GLU A 52 30.05 -15.49 -0.36
C GLU A 52 28.56 -15.48 0.01
N LEU A 53 27.79 -16.43 -0.52
CA LEU A 53 26.37 -16.58 -0.20
C LEU A 53 26.17 -16.78 1.31
N LEU A 54 26.90 -17.70 1.92
CA LEU A 54 26.77 -18.01 3.34
C LEU A 54 27.21 -16.84 4.23
N ALA A 55 28.21 -16.07 3.80
CA ALA A 55 28.67 -14.85 4.51
C ALA A 55 27.63 -13.72 4.48
N ASP A 56 26.87 -13.58 3.38
CA ASP A 56 25.81 -12.56 3.24
C ASP A 56 24.48 -12.97 3.93
N LEU A 57 24.35 -14.22 4.37
CA LEU A 57 23.15 -14.66 5.09
C LEU A 57 23.02 -13.95 6.44
N ARG A 58 22.17 -12.93 6.48
CA ARG A 58 21.87 -12.14 7.67
C ARG A 58 21.01 -12.92 8.65
N GLY A 59 21.18 -12.62 9.94
CA GLY A 59 20.41 -13.20 11.03
C GLY A 59 21.25 -14.11 11.90
N ASP A 60 20.65 -14.60 12.99
CA ASP A 60 21.29 -15.52 13.93
C ASP A 60 21.68 -16.82 13.21
N PRO A 61 22.95 -17.27 13.30
CA PRO A 61 23.41 -18.53 12.70
C PRO A 61 22.63 -19.78 13.13
N ALA A 62 21.99 -19.75 14.28
CA ALA A 62 21.15 -20.84 14.78
C ALA A 62 19.80 -20.97 14.08
N LEU A 63 19.40 -19.97 13.28
CA LEU A 63 18.13 -20.00 12.57
C LEU A 63 18.22 -20.85 11.29
N ALA A 64 17.09 -21.47 10.95
CA ALA A 64 16.96 -22.26 9.73
C ALA A 64 17.24 -21.43 8.47
N VAL A 65 17.94 -22.03 7.52
CA VAL A 65 18.16 -21.46 6.19
C VAL A 65 17.05 -21.94 5.26
N TYR A 66 16.37 -20.99 4.64
CA TYR A 66 15.33 -21.24 3.66
C TYR A 66 15.88 -21.00 2.26
N ARG A 67 15.76 -22.00 1.39
CA ARG A 67 15.93 -21.88 -0.05
C ARG A 67 14.60 -21.55 -0.67
N ILE A 68 14.52 -20.44 -1.41
CA ILE A 68 13.33 -19.92 -2.03
C ILE A 68 13.51 -19.92 -3.54
N ARG A 69 12.73 -20.74 -4.25
CA ARG A 69 12.67 -20.69 -5.71
C ARG A 69 11.71 -19.62 -6.14
N LEU A 70 12.16 -18.78 -7.05
CA LEU A 70 11.43 -17.61 -7.53
C LEU A 70 11.33 -17.67 -9.04
N ARG A 71 10.14 -17.45 -9.56
CA ARG A 71 9.91 -17.22 -10.97
C ARG A 71 9.59 -15.75 -11.19
N ARG A 72 10.30 -15.11 -12.10
CA ARG A 72 9.96 -13.75 -12.53
C ARG A 72 8.62 -13.78 -13.24
N ILE A 73 7.77 -12.80 -12.95
CA ILE A 73 6.50 -12.59 -13.62
C ILE A 73 6.67 -11.41 -14.56
N ASP A 74 6.52 -11.67 -15.84
CA ASP A 74 6.49 -10.63 -16.85
C ASP A 74 5.09 -10.00 -16.87
N GLY A 75 5.05 -8.68 -17.02
CA GLY A 75 3.82 -7.92 -17.08
C GLY A 75 3.76 -6.77 -16.07
N PRO A 76 2.81 -5.85 -16.24
CA PRO A 76 2.65 -4.73 -15.32
C PRO A 76 2.24 -5.22 -13.93
N ASP A 77 2.76 -4.57 -12.90
CA ASP A 77 2.32 -4.81 -11.52
C ASP A 77 0.83 -4.48 -11.40
N PRO A 78 -0.04 -5.42 -10.97
CA PRO A 78 -1.46 -5.16 -10.76
C PRO A 78 -1.76 -3.95 -9.86
N ARG A 79 -0.83 -3.62 -8.95
CA ARG A 79 -0.94 -2.43 -8.10
C ARG A 79 -0.69 -1.15 -8.89
N ASP A 80 0.23 -1.18 -9.84
CA ASP A 80 0.52 -0.03 -10.70
C ASP A 80 -0.63 0.18 -11.69
N GLU A 81 -1.24 -0.90 -12.20
CA GLU A 81 -2.46 -0.82 -13.01
C GLU A 81 -3.62 -0.24 -12.19
N LEU A 82 -3.84 -0.76 -10.98
CA LEU A 82 -4.86 -0.24 -10.07
C LEU A 82 -4.64 1.25 -9.78
N ALA A 83 -3.40 1.66 -9.55
CA ALA A 83 -3.06 3.06 -9.26
C ALA A 83 -3.27 4.01 -10.45
N ARG A 84 -3.22 3.49 -11.69
CA ARG A 84 -3.48 4.25 -12.92
C ARG A 84 -4.95 4.42 -13.26
N ALA A 85 -5.85 3.66 -12.63
CA ALA A 85 -7.28 3.70 -12.91
C ALA A 85 -7.87 5.08 -12.54
N VAL A 86 -8.22 5.89 -13.54
CA VAL A 86 -8.79 7.24 -13.35
C VAL A 86 -10.32 7.24 -13.43
N SER A 87 -10.91 6.28 -14.16
CA SER A 87 -12.36 6.16 -14.30
C SER A 87 -12.91 5.31 -13.15
N LEU A 88 -13.39 5.97 -12.11
CA LEU A 88 -14.01 5.28 -10.97
C LEU A 88 -15.53 5.26 -11.12
N THR A 89 -16.10 4.07 -11.04
CA THR A 89 -17.55 3.90 -10.90
C THR A 89 -18.01 4.28 -9.48
N GLU A 90 -19.31 4.48 -9.30
CA GLU A 90 -19.87 4.66 -7.95
C GLU A 90 -19.58 3.47 -7.03
N ALA A 91 -19.59 2.26 -7.58
CA ALA A 91 -19.25 1.05 -6.85
C ALA A 91 -17.77 1.05 -6.40
N ASP A 92 -16.85 1.51 -7.25
CA ASP A 92 -15.42 1.66 -6.89
C ASP A 92 -15.25 2.65 -5.75
N VAL A 93 -15.89 3.81 -5.85
CA VAL A 93 -15.83 4.84 -4.80
C VAL A 93 -16.42 4.33 -3.50
N ALA A 94 -17.56 3.64 -3.54
CA ALA A 94 -18.18 3.04 -2.36
C ALA A 94 -17.24 1.99 -1.71
N ALA A 95 -16.60 1.14 -2.51
CA ALA A 95 -15.67 0.12 -2.04
C ALA A 95 -14.42 0.75 -1.39
N ILE A 96 -13.83 1.79 -2.02
CA ILE A 96 -12.70 2.54 -1.45
C ILE A 96 -13.13 3.16 -0.12
N THR A 97 -14.24 3.89 -0.09
CA THR A 97 -14.77 4.57 1.10
C THR A 97 -15.00 3.59 2.24
N ALA A 98 -15.64 2.45 1.97
CA ALA A 98 -15.86 1.41 2.97
C ALA A 98 -14.54 0.85 3.53
N ARG A 99 -13.52 0.69 2.68
CA ARG A 99 -12.21 0.21 3.10
C ARG A 99 -11.48 1.22 3.97
N LEU A 100 -11.48 2.50 3.58
CA LEU A 100 -10.90 3.60 4.36
C LEU A 100 -11.60 3.74 5.72
N ALA A 101 -12.95 3.74 5.74
CA ALA A 101 -13.71 3.79 6.98
C ALA A 101 -13.42 2.61 7.92
N ARG A 102 -13.15 1.40 7.38
CA ARG A 102 -12.72 0.26 8.19
C ARG A 102 -11.34 0.49 8.80
N MET A 103 -10.39 1.05 8.04
CA MET A 103 -9.06 1.40 8.56
C MET A 103 -9.14 2.45 9.67
N ASP A 104 -10.00 3.44 9.49
CA ASP A 104 -10.23 4.50 10.48
C ASP A 104 -10.81 3.94 11.77
N ARG A 105 -11.85 3.09 11.69
CA ARG A 105 -12.46 2.45 12.86
C ARG A 105 -11.51 1.51 13.61
N SER A 106 -10.58 0.86 12.91
CA SER A 106 -9.60 -0.04 13.53
C SER A 106 -8.38 0.66 14.11
N SER A 107 -8.31 1.98 13.98
CA SER A 107 -7.17 2.78 14.44
C SER A 107 -7.41 3.30 15.85
N SER A 108 -6.45 3.07 16.75
CA SER A 108 -6.42 3.69 18.08
C SER A 108 -6.21 5.21 18.06
N ARG A 109 -5.84 5.77 16.89
CA ARG A 109 -5.59 7.20 16.68
C ARG A 109 -6.83 7.94 16.14
N GLY A 110 -7.96 7.26 15.98
CA GLY A 110 -9.15 7.80 15.32
C GLY A 110 -9.03 7.83 13.79
N PRO A 111 -9.94 8.55 13.11
CA PRO A 111 -9.95 8.67 11.64
C PRO A 111 -8.68 9.36 11.14
N TRP A 112 -7.97 8.74 10.23
CA TRP A 112 -6.68 9.22 9.74
C TRP A 112 -6.56 9.23 8.21
N THR A 113 -7.34 8.38 7.53
CA THR A 113 -7.13 8.11 6.10
C THR A 113 -7.34 9.36 5.24
N GLY A 114 -8.38 10.12 5.52
CA GLY A 114 -8.68 11.37 4.81
C GLY A 114 -7.60 12.43 5.04
N ALA A 115 -7.15 12.60 6.29
CA ALA A 115 -6.10 13.56 6.63
C ALA A 115 -4.77 13.25 5.95
N VAL A 116 -4.36 11.97 5.91
CA VAL A 116 -3.13 11.55 5.22
C VAL A 116 -3.23 11.73 3.71
N LEU A 117 -4.38 11.38 3.09
CA LEU A 117 -4.59 11.61 1.66
C LEU A 117 -4.56 13.10 1.31
N ALA A 118 -5.22 13.95 2.10
CA ALA A 118 -5.21 15.39 1.91
C ALA A 118 -3.79 15.98 2.06
N LEU A 119 -3.05 15.55 3.09
CA LEU A 119 -1.68 15.99 3.32
C LEU A 119 -0.73 15.61 2.17
N ILE A 120 -0.86 14.40 1.62
CA ILE A 120 -0.05 13.94 0.48
C ILE A 120 -0.45 14.67 -0.81
N ALA A 121 -1.75 15.02 -0.97
CA ALA A 121 -2.23 15.81 -2.09
C ALA A 121 -1.66 17.24 -2.08
N ASP A 122 -1.65 17.87 -0.90
CA ASP A 122 -1.16 19.24 -0.68
C ASP A 122 0.38 19.33 -0.80
N ARG A 123 1.09 18.30 -0.39
CA ARG A 123 2.55 18.28 -0.27
C ARG A 123 3.18 17.09 -0.99
N PRO A 124 3.08 17.00 -2.32
CA PRO A 124 3.70 15.91 -3.07
C PRO A 124 5.23 15.99 -3.01
N GLY A 125 5.90 14.83 -2.89
CA GLY A 125 7.36 14.74 -2.89
C GLY A 125 8.04 15.12 -1.58
N ILE A 126 7.30 15.48 -0.54
CA ILE A 126 7.88 15.78 0.78
C ILE A 126 8.33 14.50 1.49
N VAL A 127 9.47 14.56 2.17
CA VAL A 127 10.04 13.44 2.92
C VAL A 127 9.07 12.92 3.99
N SER A 128 9.07 11.60 4.17
CA SER A 128 8.16 10.94 5.12
C SER A 128 8.28 11.43 6.56
N THR A 129 9.44 11.98 6.95
CA THR A 129 9.67 12.56 8.29
C THR A 129 8.81 13.79 8.47
N ALA A 130 8.87 14.76 7.54
CA ALA A 130 8.10 16.00 7.63
C ALA A 130 6.59 15.77 7.54
N LEU A 131 6.15 14.76 6.73
CA LEU A 131 4.72 14.38 6.67
C LEU A 131 4.27 13.72 7.99
N ALA A 132 5.13 12.91 8.61
CA ALA A 132 4.84 12.30 9.91
C ALA A 132 4.74 13.36 11.02
N GLU A 133 5.65 14.32 11.06
CA GLU A 133 5.63 15.46 11.98
C GLU A 133 4.36 16.28 11.85
N ALA A 134 3.93 16.59 10.60
CA ALA A 134 2.69 17.31 10.34
C ALA A 134 1.45 16.58 10.87
N MET A 135 1.50 15.24 11.00
CA MET A 135 0.44 14.41 11.59
C MET A 135 0.63 14.17 13.10
N GLY A 136 1.73 14.63 13.70
CA GLY A 136 2.10 14.30 15.07
C GLY A 136 2.42 12.81 15.27
N TRP A 137 2.95 12.14 14.25
CA TRP A 137 3.22 10.71 14.25
C TRP A 137 4.70 10.38 14.19
N GLU A 138 5.03 9.22 14.71
CA GLU A 138 6.34 8.62 14.50
C GLU A 138 6.48 8.16 13.03
N ARG A 139 7.67 8.37 12.44
CA ARG A 139 7.95 8.13 11.01
C ARG A 139 7.61 6.71 10.54
N GLN A 140 7.95 5.69 11.33
CA GLN A 140 7.71 4.30 10.93
C GLN A 140 6.20 3.97 10.90
N GLY A 141 5.46 4.49 11.90
CA GLY A 141 4.02 4.39 11.94
C GLY A 141 3.37 5.05 10.73
N PHE A 142 3.79 6.27 10.36
CA PHE A 142 3.32 6.97 9.18
C PHE A 142 3.56 6.16 7.89
N LYS A 143 4.77 5.63 7.69
CA LYS A 143 5.10 4.80 6.52
C LYS A 143 4.21 3.55 6.42
N LEU A 144 3.88 2.94 7.54
CA LEU A 144 2.99 1.77 7.59
C LEU A 144 1.56 2.13 7.12
N HIS A 145 1.06 3.29 7.53
CA HIS A 145 -0.25 3.79 7.13
C HIS A 145 -0.29 4.15 5.64
N VAL A 146 0.73 4.84 5.11
CA VAL A 146 0.83 5.13 3.68
C VAL A 146 0.92 3.85 2.85
N ARG A 147 1.62 2.80 3.33
CA ARG A 147 1.64 1.49 2.66
C ARG A 147 0.24 0.91 2.46
N ARG A 148 -0.63 1.02 3.48
CA ARG A 148 -2.03 0.56 3.38
C ARG A 148 -2.83 1.35 2.33
N LEU A 149 -2.63 2.65 2.23
CA LEU A 149 -3.25 3.47 1.17
C LEU A 149 -2.72 3.10 -0.22
N LYS A 150 -1.41 2.79 -0.31
CA LYS A 150 -0.78 2.30 -1.54
C LYS A 150 -1.35 0.95 -2.00
N GLU A 151 -1.70 0.06 -1.08
CA GLU A 151 -2.35 -1.22 -1.39
C GLU A 151 -3.74 -1.05 -2.01
N LEU A 152 -4.41 0.09 -1.76
CA LEU A 152 -5.66 0.49 -2.42
C LEU A 152 -5.43 1.24 -3.75
N GLY A 153 -4.19 1.40 -4.16
CA GLY A 153 -3.81 2.14 -5.35
C GLY A 153 -3.99 3.66 -5.21
N LEU A 154 -4.11 4.23 -4.00
CA LEU A 154 -4.41 5.66 -3.81
C LEU A 154 -3.18 6.55 -3.73
N THR A 155 -2.01 5.98 -3.42
CA THR A 155 -0.75 6.72 -3.29
C THR A 155 0.38 6.02 -4.03
N LEU A 156 1.38 6.78 -4.46
CA LEU A 156 2.62 6.30 -5.07
C LEU A 156 3.81 6.76 -4.23
N SER A 157 4.83 5.89 -4.14
CA SER A 157 6.14 6.29 -3.61
C SER A 157 6.93 6.95 -4.73
N LEU A 158 7.63 8.02 -4.41
CA LEU A 158 8.66 8.64 -5.23
C LEU A 158 10.04 8.27 -4.66
N ASP A 159 11.10 8.66 -5.34
CA ASP A 159 12.46 8.56 -4.78
C ASP A 159 12.54 9.30 -3.46
N VAL A 160 11.90 10.46 -3.39
CA VAL A 160 11.69 11.22 -2.17
C VAL A 160 10.19 11.40 -1.94
N GLY A 161 9.69 10.88 -0.80
CA GLY A 161 8.32 11.10 -0.36
C GLY A 161 7.26 10.31 -1.11
N TYR A 162 6.08 10.91 -1.17
CA TYR A 162 4.87 10.31 -1.73
C TYR A 162 4.10 11.32 -2.58
N ARG A 163 3.23 10.80 -3.45
CA ARG A 163 2.20 11.59 -4.13
C ARG A 163 0.90 10.77 -4.20
N LEU A 164 -0.21 11.43 -4.47
CA LEU A 164 -1.40 10.70 -4.89
C LEU A 164 -1.14 9.98 -6.22
N SER A 165 -1.75 8.83 -6.37
CA SER A 165 -1.87 8.16 -7.65
C SER A 165 -2.96 8.83 -8.50
N PRO A 166 -3.03 8.57 -9.83
CA PRO A 166 -4.18 8.97 -10.63
C PRO A 166 -5.53 8.49 -10.04
N ARG A 167 -5.58 7.25 -9.53
CA ARG A 167 -6.75 6.71 -8.82
C ARG A 167 -7.08 7.48 -7.54
N GLY A 168 -6.06 7.81 -6.74
CA GLY A 168 -6.25 8.60 -5.51
C GLY A 168 -6.75 10.00 -5.78
N GLN A 169 -6.25 10.64 -6.84
CA GLN A 169 -6.72 11.95 -7.28
C GLN A 169 -8.18 11.88 -7.73
N ALA A 170 -8.52 10.93 -8.60
CA ALA A 170 -9.89 10.72 -9.09
C ALA A 170 -10.88 10.47 -7.92
N TYR A 171 -10.45 9.71 -6.92
CA TYR A 171 -11.26 9.48 -5.71
C TYR A 171 -11.53 10.77 -4.93
N LEU A 172 -10.51 11.59 -4.67
CA LEU A 172 -10.70 12.86 -3.95
C LEU A 172 -11.54 13.84 -4.76
N ASP A 173 -11.36 13.91 -6.07
CA ASP A 173 -12.13 14.80 -6.94
C ASP A 173 -13.60 14.39 -6.98
N TYR A 174 -13.90 13.09 -7.03
CA TYR A 174 -15.26 12.59 -6.92
C TYR A 174 -15.93 13.03 -5.60
N LEU A 175 -15.23 12.91 -4.48
CA LEU A 175 -15.76 13.32 -3.17
C LEU A 175 -16.01 14.83 -3.11
N ARG A 176 -15.12 15.65 -3.68
CA ARG A 176 -15.27 17.10 -3.75
C ARG A 176 -16.52 17.50 -4.56
N THR A 177 -16.71 16.86 -5.71
CA THR A 177 -17.84 17.14 -6.59
C THR A 177 -19.18 16.80 -5.93
N ARG A 178 -19.27 15.69 -5.20
CA ARG A 178 -20.49 15.28 -4.47
C ARG A 178 -20.67 16.01 -3.14
N GLY A 179 -19.59 16.41 -2.47
CA GLY A 179 -19.65 17.25 -1.27
C GLY A 179 -20.07 18.70 -1.55
N ALA A 180 -19.86 19.16 -2.79
CA ALA A 180 -20.28 20.47 -3.29
C ALA A 180 -21.71 20.49 -3.88
N ALA A 181 -22.43 19.34 -3.92
CA ALA A 181 -23.83 19.33 -4.31
C ALA A 181 -24.63 20.20 -3.33
N PRO A 182 -25.41 21.21 -3.82
CA PRO A 182 -26.17 22.07 -2.95
C PRO A 182 -27.14 21.22 -2.12
N ARG A 183 -27.05 21.34 -0.81
CA ARG A 183 -28.12 20.84 0.06
C ARG A 183 -29.41 21.54 -0.42
N SER A 184 -30.33 20.77 -0.97
CA SER A 184 -31.64 21.28 -1.34
C SER A 184 -32.19 22.07 -0.13
N ALA A 185 -32.39 23.36 -0.32
CA ALA A 185 -33.02 24.20 0.70
C ALA A 185 -34.37 23.55 1.04
N PRO A 186 -34.74 23.46 2.32
CA PRO A 186 -36.07 23.00 2.67
C PRO A 186 -37.08 23.89 1.97
N SER A 187 -37.96 23.25 1.19
CA SER A 187 -39.11 23.92 0.56
C SER A 187 -39.92 24.60 1.64
N MET A 188 -39.82 25.92 1.71
CA MET A 188 -40.75 26.73 2.49
C MET A 188 -42.11 26.67 1.79
N THR A 189 -43.00 25.86 2.33
CA THR A 189 -44.43 25.93 2.02
C THR A 189 -44.94 27.32 2.40
N PRO A 190 -45.51 28.07 1.47
CA PRO A 190 -46.11 29.39 1.87
C PRO A 190 -47.32 29.09 2.75
N ALA A 191 -47.26 29.64 3.98
CA ALA A 191 -48.38 29.63 4.87
C ALA A 191 -49.51 30.42 4.21
N CYS A 192 -50.64 29.75 4.02
CA CYS A 192 -51.88 30.39 3.60
C CYS A 192 -52.29 31.47 4.63
N TYR A 193 -52.16 32.71 4.23
CA TYR A 193 -52.74 33.84 4.93
C TYR A 193 -54.25 33.85 4.63
N ALA A 194 -55.08 33.44 5.59
CA ALA A 194 -56.52 33.61 5.54
C ALA A 194 -56.86 35.03 6.02
N PRO A 195 -57.57 35.79 5.22
CA PRO A 195 -58.05 37.10 5.72
C PRO A 195 -59.34 36.88 6.56
N THR A 196 -59.30 37.19 7.83
CA THR A 196 -60.50 37.38 8.67
C THR A 196 -61.11 38.69 8.33
N GLY A 197 -62.27 38.62 7.69
CA GLY A 197 -63.12 39.78 7.47
C GLY A 197 -64.09 39.94 8.59
N CYS A 198 -64.45 41.25 8.79
CA CYS A 198 -65.51 41.85 9.48
C CYS A 198 -65.43 41.97 10.96
#